data_78e67f8967214987ad916d2657cdeee8
#
_entry.id   78e67f8967214987ad916d2657cdeee8
#
_cell.length_a   1.000
_cell.length_b   1.000
_cell.length_c   1.000
_cell.angle_alpha   90.00
_cell.angle_beta   90.00
_cell.angle_gamma   90.00
#
_symmetry.space_group_name_H-M   'P 1'
#
loop_
_entity.id
_entity.type
_entity.pdbx_description
1 polymer ?
#
loop_
_entity_poly.entity_id
_entity_poly.type
_entity_poly.pdbx_seq_one_letter_code
_entity_poly.pdbx_strand_id
1 'polypeptide(L)'
;MGRQLVPLTLDNLTDLPERCRACAFWELGPVSDEETAGSGRPDREKEAWISAVLLEWGSCGRVVYVDELPVGYVLYAPPAYVPRSFAFPTSPVSPDAVQLMTAYLRPEFQGQGIGRVIVQTVAKDLLRRGFKAIEAFGDTQWREPACLLPADHLLAVGFKTVRTHPRFPRLRLELRSTVSWRQDMERALDQLLGKVHSKEPALRPL
;
A
#
# COMPACT_ATOMS: atom_id res chain seq x y z
N MET A 1 11.62 12.02 15.28
CA MET A 1 10.32 11.59 14.77
C MET A 1 10.37 10.10 14.43
N GLY A 2 9.77 9.29 15.32
CA GLY A 2 9.67 7.82 15.14
C GLY A 2 8.56 7.49 14.14
N ARG A 3 8.91 6.85 13.01
CA ARG A 3 7.92 6.35 12.03
C ARG A 3 7.79 4.84 12.19
N GLN A 4 6.58 4.35 12.37
CA GLN A 4 6.30 2.93 12.52
C GLN A 4 5.18 2.49 11.56
N LEU A 5 5.32 1.30 10.96
CA LEU A 5 4.29 0.65 10.18
C LEU A 5 3.91 -0.65 10.90
N VAL A 6 2.78 -0.61 11.58
CA VAL A 6 2.27 -1.71 12.39
C VAL A 6 1.27 -2.53 11.58
N PRO A 7 1.27 -3.87 11.66
CA PRO A 7 0.22 -4.67 11.01
C PRO A 7 -1.17 -4.22 11.44
N LEU A 8 -2.09 -4.14 10.48
CA LEU A 8 -3.50 -3.90 10.78
C LEU A 8 -4.11 -5.16 11.39
N THR A 9 -4.79 -4.96 12.51
CA THR A 9 -5.55 -5.99 13.25
C THR A 9 -6.90 -5.40 13.68
N LEU A 10 -7.74 -6.19 14.34
CA LEU A 10 -8.98 -5.67 14.92
C LEU A 10 -8.70 -4.68 16.06
N ASP A 11 -7.62 -4.87 16.81
CA ASP A 11 -7.29 -4.03 17.97
C ASP A 11 -6.96 -2.58 17.58
N ASN A 12 -6.35 -2.37 16.39
CA ASN A 12 -6.00 -1.04 15.90
C ASN A 12 -6.87 -0.56 14.73
N LEU A 13 -7.97 -1.24 14.46
CA LEU A 13 -8.92 -0.82 13.41
C LEU A 13 -9.52 0.56 13.70
N THR A 14 -9.66 0.92 14.98
CA THR A 14 -10.14 2.23 15.42
C THR A 14 -9.22 3.40 15.03
N ASP A 15 -7.97 3.12 14.69
CA ASP A 15 -6.99 4.11 14.23
C ASP A 15 -7.18 4.53 12.77
N LEU A 16 -7.99 3.79 12.02
CA LEU A 16 -8.41 4.20 10.68
C LEU A 16 -9.45 5.34 10.77
N PRO A 17 -9.47 6.25 9.78
CA PRO A 17 -10.54 7.24 9.68
C PRO A 17 -11.92 6.59 9.72
N GLU A 18 -12.88 7.20 10.42
CA GLU A 18 -14.23 6.66 10.61
C GLU A 18 -14.89 6.25 9.28
N ARG A 19 -14.80 7.13 8.26
CA ARG A 19 -15.30 6.85 6.91
C ARG A 19 -14.71 5.59 6.29
N CYS A 20 -13.45 5.25 6.63
CA CYS A 20 -12.73 4.10 6.07
C CYS A 20 -13.07 2.82 6.85
N ARG A 21 -13.36 2.92 8.14
CA ARG A 21 -13.87 1.81 8.95
C ARG A 21 -15.27 1.39 8.51
N ALA A 22 -16.11 2.37 8.21
CA ALA A 22 -17.47 2.17 7.74
C ALA A 22 -17.60 1.94 6.23
N CYS A 23 -16.47 1.75 5.51
CA CYS A 23 -16.47 1.53 4.06
C CYS A 23 -16.07 0.09 3.75
N ALA A 24 -16.96 -0.68 3.15
CA ALA A 24 -16.72 -2.03 2.66
C ALA A 24 -16.63 -2.12 1.12
N PHE A 25 -16.19 -1.05 0.48
CA PHE A 25 -16.15 -0.94 -0.98
C PHE A 25 -15.37 -2.08 -1.65
N TRP A 26 -14.21 -2.43 -1.12
CA TRP A 26 -13.36 -3.46 -1.70
C TRP A 26 -13.74 -4.87 -1.23
N GLU A 27 -14.28 -4.96 -0.03
CA GLU A 27 -14.56 -6.18 0.70
C GLU A 27 -15.84 -6.86 0.23
N LEU A 28 -16.75 -6.10 -0.41
CA LEU A 28 -18.00 -6.60 -0.95
C LEU A 28 -17.98 -6.65 -2.47
N GLY A 29 -18.72 -7.60 -3.04
CA GLY A 29 -18.95 -7.70 -4.48
C GLY A 29 -19.90 -6.61 -4.98
N PRO A 30 -19.90 -6.33 -6.30
CA PRO A 30 -20.75 -5.28 -6.88
C PRO A 30 -22.26 -5.51 -6.70
N VAL A 31 -22.69 -6.76 -6.55
CA VAL A 31 -24.12 -7.12 -6.35
C VAL A 31 -24.56 -6.90 -4.91
N SER A 32 -23.61 -6.89 -3.96
CA SER A 32 -23.93 -6.75 -2.53
C SER A 32 -24.26 -5.32 -2.13
N ASP A 33 -24.02 -4.32 -2.99
CA ASP A 33 -24.30 -2.92 -2.67
C ASP A 33 -25.80 -2.66 -2.50
N GLU A 34 -26.66 -3.32 -3.30
CA GLU A 34 -28.11 -3.19 -3.21
C GLU A 34 -28.68 -3.95 -2.00
N GLU A 35 -28.12 -5.12 -1.68
CA GLU A 35 -28.52 -5.92 -0.52
C GLU A 35 -27.99 -5.32 0.80
N THR A 36 -26.80 -4.72 0.79
CA THR A 36 -26.18 -4.13 1.98
C THR A 36 -26.78 -2.78 2.35
N ALA A 37 -27.34 -2.05 1.38
CA ALA A 37 -28.09 -0.82 1.64
C ALA A 37 -29.37 -1.08 2.48
N GLY A 38 -29.82 -2.32 2.54
CA GLY A 38 -31.05 -2.70 3.28
C GLY A 38 -30.82 -3.46 4.60
N SER A 39 -29.66 -4.06 4.84
CA SER A 39 -29.49 -5.00 5.98
C SER A 39 -28.12 -5.00 6.66
N GLY A 40 -27.08 -4.40 6.09
CA GLY A 40 -25.71 -4.54 6.57
C GLY A 40 -25.19 -3.30 7.28
N ARG A 41 -24.44 -3.52 8.35
CA ARG A 41 -23.57 -2.49 8.94
C ARG A 41 -22.21 -2.61 8.29
N PRO A 42 -21.78 -1.67 7.41
CA PRO A 42 -20.52 -1.76 6.67
C PRO A 42 -19.29 -1.91 7.57
N ASP A 43 -19.35 -1.39 8.79
CA ASP A 43 -18.35 -1.56 9.83
C ASP A 43 -18.15 -3.05 10.18
N ARG A 44 -19.21 -3.81 10.35
CA ARG A 44 -19.15 -5.25 10.64
C ARG A 44 -18.62 -6.06 9.46
N GLU A 45 -18.96 -5.68 8.23
CA GLU A 45 -18.43 -6.33 7.03
C GLU A 45 -16.93 -6.13 6.92
N LYS A 46 -16.43 -4.93 7.23
CA LYS A 46 -15.00 -4.64 7.30
C LYS A 46 -14.30 -5.49 8.37
N GLU A 47 -14.85 -5.58 9.57
CA GLU A 47 -14.31 -6.39 10.66
C GLU A 47 -14.29 -7.87 10.31
N ALA A 48 -15.36 -8.39 9.73
CA ALA A 48 -15.46 -9.78 9.29
C ALA A 48 -14.42 -10.09 8.21
N TRP A 49 -14.27 -9.22 7.22
CA TRP A 49 -13.26 -9.36 6.17
C TRP A 49 -11.84 -9.35 6.75
N ILE A 50 -11.51 -8.38 7.62
CA ILE A 50 -10.20 -8.31 8.27
C ILE A 50 -9.93 -9.61 9.04
N SER A 51 -10.90 -10.10 9.82
CA SER A 51 -10.76 -11.34 10.60
C SER A 51 -10.49 -12.53 9.69
N ALA A 52 -11.25 -12.69 8.61
CA ALA A 52 -11.08 -13.78 7.66
C ALA A 52 -9.72 -13.74 6.98
N VAL A 53 -9.31 -12.56 6.48
CA VAL A 53 -8.03 -12.41 5.78
C VAL A 53 -6.84 -12.60 6.73
N LEU A 54 -6.92 -12.13 7.97
CA LEU A 54 -5.88 -12.37 8.97
C LEU A 54 -5.75 -13.86 9.31
N LEU A 55 -6.88 -14.57 9.46
CA LEU A 55 -6.89 -15.99 9.78
C LEU A 55 -6.32 -16.85 8.63
N GLU A 56 -6.73 -16.57 7.40
CA GLU A 56 -6.41 -17.41 6.26
C GLU A 56 -5.09 -17.01 5.57
N TRP A 57 -4.78 -15.71 5.54
CA TRP A 57 -3.61 -15.19 4.83
C TRP A 57 -2.57 -14.51 5.75
N GLY A 58 -2.94 -14.12 6.97
CA GLY A 58 -2.03 -13.58 7.99
C GLY A 58 -1.67 -12.10 7.84
N SER A 59 -2.28 -11.35 6.93
CA SER A 59 -2.08 -9.90 6.77
C SER A 59 -3.20 -9.31 5.91
N CYS A 60 -3.65 -8.10 6.22
CA CYS A 60 -4.63 -7.38 5.39
C CYS A 60 -4.25 -5.91 5.19
N GLY A 61 -3.18 -5.44 5.80
CA GLY A 61 -2.77 -4.04 5.73
C GLY A 61 -1.79 -3.63 6.81
N ARG A 62 -1.53 -2.33 6.85
CA ARG A 62 -0.70 -1.68 7.88
C ARG A 62 -1.25 -0.33 8.25
N VAL A 63 -1.12 0.03 9.52
CA VAL A 63 -1.33 1.39 10.04
C VAL A 63 0.01 2.09 10.16
N VAL A 64 0.03 3.36 9.79
CA VAL A 64 1.22 4.22 9.82
C VAL A 64 1.13 5.14 11.02
N TYR A 65 2.13 5.09 11.88
CA TYR A 65 2.25 6.00 13.03
C TYR A 65 3.45 6.92 12.87
N VAL A 66 3.30 8.15 13.32
CA VAL A 66 4.38 9.13 13.53
C VAL A 66 4.26 9.64 14.96
N ASP A 67 5.30 9.39 15.77
CA ASP A 67 5.31 9.72 17.19
C ASP A 67 4.02 9.26 17.91
N GLU A 68 3.66 7.97 17.71
CA GLU A 68 2.48 7.29 18.26
C GLU A 68 1.12 7.76 17.69
N LEU A 69 1.09 8.81 16.87
CA LEU A 69 -0.12 9.28 16.23
C LEU A 69 -0.43 8.48 14.96
N PRO A 70 -1.63 7.89 14.79
CA PRO A 70 -2.01 7.24 13.54
C PRO A 70 -2.23 8.30 12.45
N VAL A 71 -1.39 8.26 11.42
CA VAL A 71 -1.37 9.26 10.34
C VAL A 71 -1.82 8.71 9.00
N GLY A 72 -1.93 7.40 8.86
CA GLY A 72 -2.34 6.78 7.62
C GLY A 72 -2.46 5.27 7.71
N TYR A 73 -2.88 4.65 6.62
CA TYR A 73 -2.97 3.19 6.51
C TYR A 73 -2.88 2.74 5.05
N VAL A 74 -2.67 1.45 4.85
CA VAL A 74 -2.72 0.77 3.56
C VAL A 74 -3.43 -0.56 3.72
N LEU A 75 -4.34 -0.89 2.78
CA LEU A 75 -4.99 -2.20 2.69
C LEU A 75 -4.55 -2.92 1.42
N TYR A 76 -4.26 -4.21 1.57
CA TYR A 76 -3.89 -5.09 0.46
C TYR A 76 -4.24 -6.54 0.79
N ALA A 77 -4.62 -7.31 -0.22
CA ALA A 77 -4.90 -8.73 -0.09
C ALA A 77 -4.69 -9.46 -1.43
N PRO A 78 -4.52 -10.79 -1.43
CA PRO A 78 -4.64 -11.57 -2.67
C PRO A 78 -5.99 -11.33 -3.34
N PRO A 79 -6.06 -11.38 -4.70
CA PRO A 79 -7.29 -11.08 -5.44
C PRO A 79 -8.51 -11.88 -5.01
N ALA A 80 -8.29 -13.11 -4.52
CA ALA A 80 -9.37 -13.99 -4.02
C ALA A 80 -10.17 -13.39 -2.85
N TYR A 81 -9.56 -12.49 -2.08
CA TYR A 81 -10.20 -11.81 -0.96
C TYR A 81 -10.75 -10.43 -1.32
N VAL A 82 -10.70 -10.03 -2.59
CA VAL A 82 -11.11 -8.68 -3.02
C VAL A 82 -12.19 -8.80 -4.11
N PRO A 83 -13.43 -9.16 -3.74
CA PRO A 83 -14.48 -9.45 -4.72
C PRO A 83 -14.84 -8.26 -5.61
N ARG A 84 -14.74 -7.03 -5.12
CA ARG A 84 -14.97 -5.82 -5.95
C ARG A 84 -14.01 -5.72 -7.13
N SER A 85 -12.84 -6.32 -7.08
CA SER A 85 -11.86 -6.24 -8.16
C SER A 85 -12.38 -6.76 -9.49
N PHE A 86 -13.29 -7.73 -9.46
CA PHE A 86 -13.88 -8.31 -10.67
C PHE A 86 -14.83 -7.35 -11.41
N ALA A 87 -15.30 -6.28 -10.77
CA ALA A 87 -16.12 -5.24 -11.41
C ALA A 87 -15.32 -4.26 -12.28
N PHE A 88 -13.99 -4.28 -12.20
CA PHE A 88 -13.17 -3.36 -12.98
C PHE A 88 -12.93 -3.85 -14.40
N PRO A 89 -13.02 -2.96 -15.42
CA PRO A 89 -12.86 -3.33 -16.83
C PRO A 89 -11.45 -3.84 -17.17
N THR A 90 -10.48 -3.56 -16.29
CA THR A 90 -9.08 -4.01 -16.44
C THR A 90 -8.74 -5.23 -15.58
N SER A 91 -9.74 -5.85 -14.95
CA SER A 91 -9.63 -7.12 -14.22
C SER A 91 -9.27 -8.28 -15.17
N PRO A 92 -8.77 -9.43 -14.64
CA PRO A 92 -8.39 -9.68 -13.25
C PRO A 92 -6.98 -9.19 -12.90
N VAL A 93 -6.70 -9.08 -11.58
CA VAL A 93 -5.34 -8.95 -11.06
C VAL A 93 -4.55 -10.21 -11.37
N SER A 94 -3.25 -10.08 -11.66
CA SER A 94 -2.38 -11.21 -12.02
C SER A 94 -2.24 -12.21 -10.87
N PRO A 95 -2.16 -13.53 -11.13
CA PRO A 95 -2.10 -14.55 -10.08
C PRO A 95 -0.85 -14.45 -9.18
N ASP A 96 0.22 -13.83 -9.67
CA ASP A 96 1.49 -13.65 -8.97
C ASP A 96 1.59 -12.31 -8.21
N ALA A 97 0.48 -11.56 -8.19
CA ALA A 97 0.41 -10.25 -7.56
C ALA A 97 -0.56 -10.23 -6.38
N VAL A 98 -0.30 -9.32 -5.45
CA VAL A 98 -1.24 -8.90 -4.41
C VAL A 98 -1.92 -7.62 -4.86
N GLN A 99 -3.20 -7.49 -4.60
CA GLN A 99 -3.92 -6.27 -4.90
C GLN A 99 -3.72 -5.22 -3.80
N LEU A 100 -3.24 -4.05 -4.16
CA LEU A 100 -3.33 -2.85 -3.35
C LEU A 100 -4.76 -2.30 -3.50
N MET A 101 -5.50 -2.32 -2.41
CA MET A 101 -6.91 -1.93 -2.40
C MET A 101 -7.05 -0.43 -2.22
N THR A 102 -6.46 0.10 -1.15
CA THR A 102 -6.50 1.53 -0.83
C THR A 102 -5.31 1.91 0.04
N ALA A 103 -4.96 3.18 0.03
CA ALA A 103 -4.04 3.79 0.97
C ALA A 103 -4.52 5.21 1.30
N TYR A 104 -4.31 5.60 2.52
CA TYR A 104 -4.61 6.94 3.01
C TYR A 104 -3.47 7.47 3.83
N LEU A 105 -3.19 8.75 3.68
CA LEU A 105 -2.27 9.49 4.51
C LEU A 105 -2.89 10.85 4.81
N ARG A 106 -2.89 11.28 6.07
CA ARG A 106 -3.38 12.58 6.46
C ARG A 106 -2.69 13.68 5.65
N PRO A 107 -3.42 14.72 5.18
CA PRO A 107 -2.87 15.77 4.31
C PRO A 107 -1.58 16.41 4.84
N GLU A 108 -1.49 16.66 6.14
CA GLU A 108 -0.34 17.28 6.81
C GLU A 108 0.94 16.41 6.77
N PHE A 109 0.81 15.11 6.46
CA PHE A 109 1.92 14.17 6.35
C PHE A 109 2.24 13.78 4.90
N GLN A 110 1.49 14.32 3.93
CA GLN A 110 1.76 14.12 2.51
C GLN A 110 3.02 14.88 2.06
N GLY A 111 3.59 14.50 0.92
CA GLY A 111 4.79 15.16 0.38
C GLY A 111 6.10 14.86 1.14
N GLN A 112 6.05 14.17 2.28
CA GLN A 112 7.23 13.87 3.13
C GLN A 112 7.88 12.51 2.84
N GLY A 113 7.55 11.88 1.70
CA GLY A 113 8.08 10.58 1.31
C GLY A 113 7.49 9.37 2.04
N ILE A 114 6.51 9.56 2.95
CA ILE A 114 5.89 8.48 3.73
C ILE A 114 5.19 7.47 2.81
N GLY A 115 4.50 7.90 1.76
CA GLY A 115 3.87 7.01 0.79
C GLY A 115 4.86 6.03 0.15
N ARG A 116 6.06 6.49 -0.18
CA ARG A 116 7.13 5.62 -0.70
C ARG A 116 7.59 4.59 0.35
N VAL A 117 7.73 5.01 1.61
CA VAL A 117 8.09 4.10 2.72
C VAL A 117 7.02 3.02 2.93
N ILE A 118 5.73 3.39 2.85
CA ILE A 118 4.61 2.44 2.91
C ILE A 118 4.77 1.38 1.81
N VAL A 119 4.88 1.81 0.55
CA VAL A 119 5.00 0.91 -0.60
C VAL A 119 6.22 -0.01 -0.46
N GLN A 120 7.38 0.53 -0.06
CA GLN A 120 8.61 -0.26 0.14
C GLN A 120 8.47 -1.30 1.25
N THR A 121 7.83 -0.93 2.38
CA THR A 121 7.64 -1.85 3.51
C THR A 121 6.72 -3.01 3.11
N VAL A 122 5.60 -2.70 2.44
CA VAL A 122 4.68 -3.70 1.90
C VAL A 122 5.38 -4.58 0.86
N ALA A 123 6.12 -3.98 -0.08
CA ALA A 123 6.87 -4.70 -1.11
C ALA A 123 7.87 -5.70 -0.50
N LYS A 124 8.63 -5.29 0.52
CA LYS A 124 9.59 -6.15 1.21
C LYS A 124 8.91 -7.34 1.92
N ASP A 125 7.77 -7.11 2.53
CA ASP A 125 6.99 -8.16 3.19
C ASP A 125 6.43 -9.17 2.18
N LEU A 126 5.80 -8.69 1.12
CA LEU A 126 5.22 -9.52 0.08
C LEU A 126 6.26 -10.31 -0.70
N LEU A 127 7.44 -9.73 -0.95
CA LEU A 127 8.55 -10.44 -1.58
C LEU A 127 9.02 -11.63 -0.73
N ARG A 128 9.11 -11.48 0.60
CA ARG A 128 9.44 -12.60 1.52
C ARG A 128 8.38 -13.69 1.51
N ARG A 129 7.13 -13.34 1.21
CA ARG A 129 6.01 -14.26 1.10
C ARG A 129 5.88 -14.91 -0.29
N GLY A 130 6.82 -14.63 -1.20
CA GLY A 130 6.92 -15.26 -2.53
C GLY A 130 6.13 -14.58 -3.65
N PHE A 131 5.47 -13.44 -3.39
CA PHE A 131 4.80 -12.68 -4.44
C PHE A 131 5.81 -11.97 -5.33
N LYS A 132 5.41 -11.69 -6.58
CA LYS A 132 6.28 -11.04 -7.56
C LYS A 132 5.94 -9.56 -7.74
N ALA A 133 4.69 -9.18 -7.50
CA ALA A 133 4.22 -7.83 -7.76
C ALA A 133 3.11 -7.39 -6.81
N ILE A 134 2.86 -6.08 -6.82
CA ILE A 134 1.65 -5.44 -6.33
C ILE A 134 0.92 -4.88 -7.55
N GLU A 135 -0.39 -5.10 -7.65
CA GLU A 135 -1.23 -4.46 -8.65
C GLU A 135 -2.32 -3.62 -8.01
N ALA A 136 -2.71 -2.55 -8.67
CA ALA A 136 -3.76 -1.64 -8.23
C ALA A 136 -4.60 -1.17 -9.41
N PHE A 137 -5.88 -0.91 -9.17
CA PHE A 137 -6.72 -0.15 -10.08
C PHE A 137 -6.59 1.33 -9.72
N GLY A 138 -6.08 2.13 -10.67
CA GLY A 138 -6.01 3.58 -10.52
C GLY A 138 -7.28 4.26 -11.00
N ASP A 139 -7.54 5.48 -10.52
CA ASP A 139 -8.56 6.36 -11.12
C ASP A 139 -7.86 7.59 -11.73
N THR A 140 -8.04 7.80 -13.04
CA THR A 140 -7.50 8.97 -13.76
C THR A 140 -8.34 10.24 -13.53
N GLN A 141 -9.55 10.08 -13.01
CA GLN A 141 -10.48 11.16 -12.70
C GLN A 141 -10.75 11.25 -11.20
N TRP A 142 -9.76 10.83 -10.40
CA TRP A 142 -9.89 10.72 -8.97
C TRP A 142 -10.34 12.03 -8.30
N ARG A 143 -11.27 11.91 -7.35
CA ARG A 143 -11.76 12.99 -6.50
C ARG A 143 -12.00 12.48 -5.09
N GLU A 144 -11.69 13.27 -4.10
CA GLU A 144 -12.06 12.94 -2.71
C GLU A 144 -13.57 13.09 -2.45
N PRO A 145 -14.16 12.22 -1.61
CA PRO A 145 -13.59 11.01 -1.01
C PRO A 145 -13.69 9.82 -1.98
N ALA A 146 -12.61 9.08 -2.16
CA ALA A 146 -12.60 7.88 -3.00
C ALA A 146 -11.83 6.73 -2.34
N CYS A 147 -12.30 5.49 -2.55
CA CYS A 147 -11.62 4.28 -2.10
C CYS A 147 -10.57 3.78 -3.11
N LEU A 148 -10.54 4.33 -4.31
CA LEU A 148 -9.47 4.10 -5.29
C LEU A 148 -8.32 5.09 -5.07
N LEU A 149 -7.16 4.72 -5.59
CA LEU A 149 -5.98 5.57 -5.60
C LEU A 149 -5.89 6.37 -6.90
N PRO A 150 -5.39 7.62 -6.87
CA PRO A 150 -5.09 8.37 -8.09
C PRO A 150 -4.08 7.61 -8.95
N ALA A 151 -4.34 7.48 -10.26
CA ALA A 151 -3.46 6.77 -11.18
C ALA A 151 -2.08 7.44 -11.29
N ASP A 152 -2.04 8.77 -11.30
CA ASP A 152 -0.81 9.57 -11.32
C ASP A 152 0.04 9.36 -10.05
N HIS A 153 -0.59 9.25 -8.88
CA HIS A 153 0.11 8.94 -7.64
C HIS A 153 0.76 7.54 -7.68
N LEU A 154 0.05 6.53 -8.19
CA LEU A 154 0.60 5.19 -8.36
C LEU A 154 1.82 5.20 -9.31
N LEU A 155 1.73 5.94 -10.43
CA LEU A 155 2.85 6.12 -11.36
C LEU A 155 4.05 6.80 -10.67
N ALA A 156 3.80 7.85 -9.89
CA ALA A 156 4.84 8.60 -9.17
C ALA A 156 5.60 7.75 -8.11
N VAL A 157 4.95 6.73 -7.53
CA VAL A 157 5.60 5.81 -6.59
C VAL A 157 6.20 4.56 -7.25
N GLY A 158 6.17 4.48 -8.60
CA GLY A 158 6.90 3.49 -9.38
C GLY A 158 6.07 2.38 -10.02
N PHE A 159 4.75 2.42 -9.91
CA PHE A 159 3.89 1.52 -10.67
C PHE A 159 3.97 1.84 -12.17
N LYS A 160 3.73 0.82 -12.99
CA LYS A 160 3.63 0.95 -14.45
C LYS A 160 2.28 0.43 -14.93
N THR A 161 1.69 1.09 -15.90
CA THR A 161 0.43 0.62 -16.48
C THR A 161 0.65 -0.69 -17.22
N VAL A 162 -0.08 -1.73 -16.82
CA VAL A 162 -0.07 -3.05 -17.47
C VAL A 162 -1.35 -3.30 -18.25
N ARG A 163 -2.43 -2.59 -17.93
CA ARG A 163 -3.67 -2.61 -18.71
C ARG A 163 -4.27 -1.20 -18.77
N THR A 164 -4.35 -0.69 -19.97
CA THR A 164 -4.87 0.66 -20.20
C THR A 164 -6.39 0.71 -20.14
N HIS A 165 -6.94 1.78 -19.59
CA HIS A 165 -8.36 2.12 -19.62
C HIS A 165 -8.51 3.63 -19.41
N PRO A 166 -9.47 4.32 -20.04
CA PRO A 166 -9.61 5.78 -19.93
C PRO A 166 -9.76 6.28 -18.49
N ARG A 167 -10.46 5.53 -17.64
CA ARG A 167 -10.67 5.91 -16.24
C ARG A 167 -9.98 4.98 -15.24
N PHE A 168 -10.06 3.66 -15.44
CA PHE A 168 -9.59 2.66 -14.47
C PHE A 168 -8.46 1.79 -15.03
N PRO A 169 -7.27 2.35 -15.32
CA PRO A 169 -6.12 1.55 -15.70
C PRO A 169 -5.70 0.63 -14.56
N ARG A 170 -5.19 -0.55 -14.91
CA ARG A 170 -4.52 -1.42 -13.95
C ARG A 170 -3.02 -1.18 -14.02
N LEU A 171 -2.43 -0.93 -12.84
CA LEU A 171 -1.02 -0.62 -12.68
C LEU A 171 -0.34 -1.70 -11.83
N ARG A 172 0.94 -1.95 -12.11
CA ARG A 172 1.74 -3.00 -11.49
C ARG A 172 3.08 -2.45 -11.02
N LEU A 173 3.50 -2.86 -9.83
CA LEU A 173 4.80 -2.61 -9.25
C LEU A 173 5.54 -3.94 -9.07
N GLU A 174 6.68 -4.11 -9.74
CA GLU A 174 7.53 -5.29 -9.60
C GLU A 174 8.33 -5.24 -8.29
N LEU A 175 8.16 -6.25 -7.42
CA LEU A 175 8.73 -6.24 -6.08
C LEU A 175 10.25 -6.34 -6.07
N ARG A 176 10.83 -7.16 -6.95
CA ARG A 176 12.29 -7.34 -7.01
C ARG A 176 13.02 -6.07 -7.40
N SER A 177 12.52 -5.36 -8.40
CA SER A 177 13.12 -4.10 -8.84
C SER A 177 13.03 -3.01 -7.77
N THR A 178 11.94 -3.00 -7.00
CA THR A 178 11.71 -2.03 -5.92
C THR A 178 12.66 -2.23 -4.73
N VAL A 179 13.00 -3.47 -4.42
CA VAL A 179 13.92 -3.80 -3.30
C VAL A 179 15.38 -3.65 -3.72
N SER A 180 15.75 -4.11 -4.94
CA SER A 180 17.13 -4.01 -5.42
C SER A 180 17.61 -2.57 -5.60
N TRP A 181 16.75 -1.70 -6.15
CA TRP A 181 17.08 -0.28 -6.33
C TRP A 181 17.44 0.43 -5.01
N ARG A 182 16.77 0.07 -3.90
CA ARG A 182 17.11 0.63 -2.58
C ARG A 182 18.47 0.14 -2.08
N GLN A 183 18.76 -1.14 -2.21
CA GLN A 183 20.05 -1.71 -1.82
C GLN A 183 21.19 -1.12 -2.64
N ASP A 184 20.96 -0.83 -3.92
CA ASP A 184 21.93 -0.18 -4.79
C ASP A 184 22.15 1.29 -4.40
N MET A 185 21.07 2.02 -4.02
CA MET A 185 21.20 3.39 -3.51
C MET A 185 21.88 3.46 -2.14
N GLU A 186 21.52 2.57 -1.20
CA GLU A 186 22.18 2.51 0.11
C GLU A 186 23.66 2.19 -0.06
N ARG A 187 24.02 1.21 -0.90
CA ARG A 187 25.43 0.91 -1.22
C ARG A 187 26.17 2.07 -1.89
N ALA A 188 25.52 2.78 -2.80
CA ALA A 188 26.12 3.94 -3.46
C ALA A 188 26.35 5.10 -2.46
N LEU A 189 25.41 5.34 -1.54
CA LEU A 189 25.55 6.32 -0.46
C LEU A 189 26.68 5.95 0.50
N ASP A 190 26.76 4.69 0.92
CA ASP A 190 27.83 4.20 1.80
C ASP A 190 29.23 4.33 1.12
N GLN A 191 29.31 4.06 -0.19
CA GLN A 191 30.55 4.26 -0.96
C GLN A 191 30.94 5.74 -1.07
N LEU A 192 29.97 6.65 -1.19
CA LEU A 192 30.23 8.09 -1.23
C LEU A 192 30.64 8.63 0.14
N LEU A 193 30.00 8.18 1.21
CA LEU A 193 30.33 8.57 2.57
C LEU A 193 31.65 7.96 3.04
N GLY A 194 31.94 6.70 2.69
CA GLY A 194 33.22 6.05 2.99
C GLY A 194 34.42 6.72 2.30
N LYS A 195 34.22 7.31 1.11
CA LYS A 195 35.28 8.09 0.42
C LYS A 195 35.56 9.45 1.07
N VAL A 196 34.61 10.00 1.82
CA VAL A 196 34.80 11.29 2.55
C VAL A 196 35.65 11.08 3.81
N HIS A 197 35.57 9.92 4.46
CA HIS A 197 36.35 9.62 5.67
C HIS A 197 37.80 9.15 5.41
N SER A 198 38.17 8.86 4.18
CA SER A 198 39.52 8.36 3.84
C SER A 198 40.50 9.45 3.39
N LYS A 199 40.19 10.75 3.57
CA LYS A 199 41.11 11.88 3.31
C LYS A 199 41.45 12.63 4.60
N GLU A 200 41.99 11.96 5.60
CA GLU A 200 42.82 12.62 6.58
C GLU A 200 44.30 12.63 6.07
N PRO A 201 44.93 13.81 5.94
CA PRO A 201 46.34 13.85 5.58
C PRO A 201 47.16 13.37 6.78
N ALA A 202 48.00 12.36 6.53
CA ALA A 202 49.00 11.89 7.48
C ALA A 202 49.88 13.07 7.88
N LEU A 203 49.83 13.52 9.12
CA LEU A 203 50.81 14.42 9.74
C LEU A 203 52.13 13.63 9.85
N ARG A 204 53.16 14.08 9.12
CA ARG A 204 54.54 13.60 9.28
C ARG A 204 55.09 14.13 10.61
N PRO A 205 55.63 13.29 11.47
CA PRO A 205 56.44 13.77 12.61
C PRO A 205 57.76 14.31 12.12
N LEU A 206 58.23 15.41 12.74
CA LEU A 206 59.56 16.01 12.62
C LEU A 206 60.60 15.14 13.31
#